data_9804bd0f8e7fa28611fb2fd866b06bdf
#
_entry.id   9804bd0f8e7fa28611fb2fd866b06bdf
#
_cell.length_a   1.000
_cell.length_b   1.000
_cell.length_c   1.000
_cell.angle_alpha   90.00
_cell.angle_beta   90.00
_cell.angle_gamma   90.00
#
_symmetry.space_group_name_H-M   'P 1'
#
loop_
_entity.id
_entity.type
_entity.pdbx_description
1 polymer ?
#
loop_
_entity_poly.entity_id
_entity_poly.type
_entity_poly.pdbx_seq_one_letter_code
_entity_poly.pdbx_strand_id
1 'polypeptide(L)'
;RGVIAPESANNACQGGALIPTLLFGVPGSGSMAVFLGGMVLLGIQPGVTMVETKLDLTYTIIWSLALANVVGAGLCVLLARPVARLTQVPFVYLAPFMVMIAMFAAFQASRSMADLVALMVMGMVGMYMRRFGWPRPALLIGFVLAPGAENYLYQAVQFYDWDWITRPGVIIIALITIISVWLGLRFGTEISSEGDSDTADQKTRGRQIAFAGLLFLVAAYCILEALQLSFLGMIFPLTIGILALVASLAVILRLRAGRVAEIHDDDASATLAGESSGRETYLAVFSGLVALIWLIGFIPAMVIFFPTFLIVAGKARPVPTLLMTAGAVGFISLITWAMALRLPEGLIGQALF
;
A
#
# COMPACT_ATOMS: atom_id res chain seq x y z
N ARG A 1 -28.44 -15.22 -2.74
CA ARG A 1 -28.70 -14.53 -1.46
C ARG A 1 -27.44 -14.44 -0.57
N GLY A 2 -26.54 -15.45 -0.57
CA GLY A 2 -25.32 -15.48 0.25
C GLY A 2 -24.25 -14.46 -0.11
N VAL A 3 -24.22 -13.91 -1.31
CA VAL A 3 -23.24 -12.92 -1.77
C VAL A 3 -23.72 -11.47 -1.58
N ILE A 4 -25.04 -11.22 -1.70
CA ILE A 4 -25.58 -9.86 -1.67
C ILE A 4 -25.41 -9.20 -0.29
N ALA A 5 -25.63 -9.96 0.80
CA ALA A 5 -25.54 -9.42 2.15
C ALA A 5 -24.10 -8.97 2.53
N PRO A 6 -23.04 -9.80 2.36
CA PRO A 6 -21.68 -9.37 2.66
C PRO A 6 -21.21 -8.23 1.74
N GLU A 7 -21.60 -8.22 0.44
CA GLU A 7 -21.21 -7.14 -0.48
C GLU A 7 -21.88 -5.80 -0.14
N SER A 8 -23.16 -5.82 0.27
CA SER A 8 -23.82 -4.60 0.73
C SER A 8 -23.23 -4.07 2.03
N ALA A 9 -22.83 -4.95 2.94
CA ALA A 9 -22.14 -4.59 4.17
C ALA A 9 -20.74 -3.99 3.89
N ASN A 10 -20.02 -4.52 2.91
CA ASN A 10 -18.72 -4.00 2.49
C ASN A 10 -18.81 -2.53 2.02
N ASN A 11 -19.81 -2.20 1.21
CA ASN A 11 -20.06 -0.82 0.76
C ASN A 11 -20.44 0.12 1.92
N ALA A 12 -21.27 -0.34 2.85
CA ALA A 12 -21.65 0.44 4.04
C ALA A 12 -20.44 0.70 4.96
N CYS A 13 -19.53 -0.27 5.07
CA CYS A 13 -18.30 -0.17 5.85
C CYS A 13 -17.41 0.99 5.37
N GLN A 14 -17.32 1.23 4.07
CA GLN A 14 -16.53 2.35 3.52
C GLN A 14 -17.10 3.71 3.94
N GLY A 15 -18.43 3.86 3.96
CA GLY A 15 -19.10 5.07 4.46
C GLY A 15 -18.83 5.30 5.95
N GLY A 16 -18.88 4.24 6.76
CA GLY A 16 -18.56 4.30 8.18
C GLY A 16 -17.07 4.62 8.45
N ALA A 17 -16.17 4.07 7.66
CA ALA A 17 -14.73 4.31 7.78
C ALA A 17 -14.34 5.75 7.41
N LEU A 18 -15.15 6.46 6.62
CA LEU A 18 -14.90 7.87 6.27
C LEU A 18 -14.94 8.79 7.49
N ILE A 19 -15.81 8.50 8.47
CA ILE A 19 -15.95 9.33 9.68
C ILE A 19 -14.63 9.43 10.46
N PRO A 20 -14.03 8.35 10.96
CA PRO A 20 -12.75 8.44 11.66
C PRO A 20 -11.62 8.95 10.77
N THR A 21 -11.67 8.70 9.48
CA THR A 21 -10.64 9.18 8.53
C THR A 21 -10.66 10.70 8.40
N LEU A 22 -11.84 11.33 8.25
CA LEU A 22 -11.96 12.78 8.11
C LEU A 22 -11.80 13.52 9.44
N LEU A 23 -12.40 12.99 10.53
CA LEU A 23 -12.42 13.70 11.82
C LEU A 23 -11.16 13.50 12.66
N PHE A 24 -10.57 12.32 12.60
CA PHE A 24 -9.44 11.98 13.46
C PHE A 24 -8.15 11.68 12.68
N GLY A 25 -8.21 11.67 11.34
CA GLY A 25 -7.08 11.27 10.52
C GLY A 25 -6.69 9.80 10.71
N VAL A 26 -7.63 8.96 11.17
CA VAL A 26 -7.42 7.54 11.43
C VAL A 26 -8.12 6.72 10.35
N PRO A 27 -7.38 6.15 9.38
CA PRO A 27 -7.99 5.39 8.31
C PRO A 27 -8.54 4.06 8.83
N GLY A 28 -9.82 3.79 8.57
CA GLY A 28 -10.48 2.53 8.96
C GLY A 28 -10.20 1.36 8.02
N SER A 29 -9.53 1.59 6.89
CA SER A 29 -9.17 0.57 5.88
C SER A 29 -7.97 1.00 5.07
N GLY A 30 -7.38 0.07 4.29
CA GLY A 30 -6.30 0.39 3.36
C GLY A 30 -6.72 1.42 2.29
N SER A 31 -7.95 1.36 1.81
CA SER A 31 -8.51 2.33 0.86
C SER A 31 -8.60 3.73 1.48
N MET A 32 -9.04 3.81 2.74
CA MET A 32 -9.10 5.07 3.48
C MET A 32 -7.71 5.62 3.79
N ALA A 33 -6.70 4.77 3.98
CA ALA A 33 -5.32 5.20 4.13
C ALA A 33 -4.80 5.87 2.84
N VAL A 34 -5.05 5.28 1.68
CA VAL A 34 -4.71 5.89 0.38
C VAL A 34 -5.44 7.21 0.17
N PHE A 35 -6.73 7.25 0.48
CA PHE A 35 -7.55 8.48 0.41
C PHE A 35 -6.98 9.57 1.33
N LEU A 36 -6.66 9.24 2.57
CA LEU A 36 -6.04 10.14 3.53
C LEU A 36 -4.69 10.67 3.03
N GLY A 37 -3.85 9.79 2.48
CA GLY A 37 -2.58 10.18 1.85
C GLY A 37 -2.78 11.16 0.70
N GLY A 38 -3.78 10.92 -0.15
CA GLY A 38 -4.15 11.84 -1.24
C GLY A 38 -4.60 13.21 -0.72
N MET A 39 -5.40 13.27 0.34
CA MET A 39 -5.81 14.52 0.99
C MET A 39 -4.61 15.31 1.51
N VAL A 40 -3.70 14.64 2.21
CA VAL A 40 -2.48 15.26 2.76
C VAL A 40 -1.59 15.82 1.64
N LEU A 41 -1.44 15.11 0.54
CA LEU A 41 -0.70 15.58 -0.64
C LEU A 41 -1.32 16.85 -1.27
N LEU A 42 -2.64 16.99 -1.17
CA LEU A 42 -3.36 18.20 -1.61
C LEU A 42 -3.34 19.33 -0.55
N GLY A 43 -2.63 19.16 0.56
CA GLY A 43 -2.58 20.12 1.65
C GLY A 43 -3.85 20.13 2.53
N ILE A 44 -4.71 19.14 2.41
CA ILE A 44 -5.93 19.01 3.20
C ILE A 44 -5.60 18.14 4.42
N GLN A 45 -5.53 18.77 5.59
CA GLN A 45 -5.29 18.04 6.83
C GLN A 45 -6.62 17.58 7.43
N PRO A 46 -6.77 16.27 7.72
CA PRO A 46 -7.91 15.74 8.44
C PRO A 46 -7.88 16.22 9.90
N GLY A 47 -9.02 16.22 10.55
CA GLY A 47 -9.13 16.63 11.94
C GLY A 47 -10.36 17.47 12.22
N VAL A 48 -10.41 18.06 13.40
CA VAL A 48 -11.53 18.89 13.87
C VAL A 48 -11.82 20.06 12.93
N THR A 49 -10.79 20.58 12.27
CA THR A 49 -10.91 21.66 11.27
C THR A 49 -11.81 21.30 10.08
N MET A 50 -11.95 20.02 9.75
CA MET A 50 -12.84 19.55 8.69
C MET A 50 -14.32 19.77 9.02
N VAL A 51 -14.67 19.85 10.31
CA VAL A 51 -16.04 20.07 10.78
C VAL A 51 -16.29 21.52 11.18
N GLU A 52 -15.27 22.21 11.68
CA GLU A 52 -15.41 23.58 12.14
C GLU A 52 -15.23 24.62 11.04
N THR A 53 -14.18 24.49 10.23
CA THR A 53 -13.80 25.54 9.27
C THR A 53 -13.92 25.13 7.80
N LYS A 54 -13.88 23.80 7.50
CA LYS A 54 -13.95 23.27 6.13
C LYS A 54 -15.17 22.36 5.93
N LEU A 55 -16.29 22.76 6.50
CA LEU A 55 -17.52 21.97 6.46
C LEU A 55 -18.06 21.78 5.04
N ASP A 56 -17.88 22.77 4.18
CA ASP A 56 -18.19 22.72 2.76
C ASP A 56 -17.44 21.58 2.03
N LEU A 57 -16.15 21.47 2.31
CA LEU A 57 -15.33 20.40 1.76
C LEU A 57 -15.76 19.02 2.28
N THR A 58 -16.05 18.94 3.58
CA THR A 58 -16.52 17.70 4.21
C THR A 58 -17.83 17.22 3.58
N TYR A 59 -18.81 18.12 3.43
CA TYR A 59 -20.06 17.78 2.76
C TYR A 59 -19.86 17.44 1.28
N THR A 60 -18.95 18.13 0.60
CA THR A 60 -18.61 17.82 -0.79
C THR A 60 -18.08 16.38 -0.90
N ILE A 61 -17.21 15.94 0.00
CA ILE A 61 -16.68 14.58 0.02
C ILE A 61 -17.82 13.57 0.29
N ILE A 62 -18.67 13.82 1.29
CA ILE A 62 -19.78 12.93 1.65
C ILE A 62 -20.77 12.80 0.47
N TRP A 63 -21.19 13.90 -0.13
CA TRP A 63 -22.14 13.88 -1.25
C TRP A 63 -21.50 13.32 -2.52
N SER A 64 -20.21 13.54 -2.74
CA SER A 64 -19.49 12.92 -3.86
C SER A 64 -19.45 11.41 -3.71
N LEU A 65 -19.21 10.90 -2.49
CA LEU A 65 -19.24 9.46 -2.20
C LEU A 65 -20.65 8.89 -2.42
N ALA A 66 -21.68 9.56 -1.92
CA ALA A 66 -23.09 9.14 -2.12
C ALA A 66 -23.44 9.11 -3.61
N LEU A 67 -23.11 10.15 -4.36
CA LEU A 67 -23.35 10.22 -5.80
C LEU A 67 -22.56 9.14 -6.54
N ALA A 68 -21.28 8.95 -6.20
CA ALA A 68 -20.44 7.91 -6.80
C ALA A 68 -21.00 6.51 -6.57
N ASN A 69 -21.57 6.24 -5.39
CA ASN A 69 -22.25 4.96 -5.13
C ASN A 69 -23.49 4.76 -6.00
N VAL A 70 -24.33 5.78 -6.16
CA VAL A 70 -25.56 5.69 -7.00
C VAL A 70 -25.19 5.51 -8.46
N VAL A 71 -24.29 6.36 -8.98
CA VAL A 71 -23.84 6.31 -10.38
C VAL A 71 -23.07 5.00 -10.64
N GLY A 72 -22.18 4.63 -9.71
CA GLY A 72 -21.41 3.40 -9.81
C GLY A 72 -22.29 2.15 -9.83
N ALA A 73 -23.28 2.06 -8.94
CA ALA A 73 -24.23 0.96 -8.94
C ALA A 73 -25.04 0.91 -10.25
N GLY A 74 -25.50 2.05 -10.74
CA GLY A 74 -26.19 2.14 -12.03
C GLY A 74 -25.32 1.67 -13.21
N LEU A 75 -24.07 2.13 -13.26
CA LEU A 75 -23.10 1.72 -14.26
C LEU A 75 -22.75 0.23 -14.15
N CYS A 76 -22.56 -0.30 -12.93
CA CYS A 76 -22.31 -1.72 -12.72
C CYS A 76 -23.44 -2.60 -13.23
N VAL A 77 -24.70 -2.22 -13.00
CA VAL A 77 -25.87 -2.93 -13.53
C VAL A 77 -25.92 -2.85 -15.06
N LEU A 78 -25.72 -1.64 -15.62
CA LEU A 78 -25.74 -1.42 -17.07
C LEU A 78 -24.61 -2.18 -17.78
N LEU A 79 -23.42 -2.16 -17.20
CA LEU A 79 -22.22 -2.77 -17.77
C LEU A 79 -21.96 -4.20 -17.27
N ALA A 80 -22.87 -4.80 -16.51
CA ALA A 80 -22.69 -6.14 -15.93
C ALA A 80 -22.27 -7.20 -16.97
N ARG A 81 -22.93 -7.22 -18.14
CA ARG A 81 -22.62 -8.18 -19.21
C ARG A 81 -21.22 -7.96 -19.84
N PRO A 82 -20.84 -6.73 -20.29
CA PRO A 82 -19.49 -6.51 -20.81
C PRO A 82 -18.42 -6.70 -19.77
N VAL A 83 -18.63 -6.30 -18.50
CA VAL A 83 -17.67 -6.50 -17.41
C VAL A 83 -17.49 -7.99 -17.11
N ALA A 84 -18.56 -8.78 -17.12
CA ALA A 84 -18.47 -10.24 -16.99
C ALA A 84 -17.65 -10.90 -18.12
N ARG A 85 -17.63 -10.33 -19.33
CA ARG A 85 -16.74 -10.80 -20.40
C ARG A 85 -15.27 -10.41 -20.15
N LEU A 86 -15.03 -9.26 -19.53
CA LEU A 86 -13.69 -8.80 -19.18
C LEU A 86 -13.01 -9.74 -18.17
N THR A 87 -13.77 -10.36 -17.27
CA THR A 87 -13.22 -11.34 -16.30
C THR A 87 -12.71 -12.63 -16.98
N GLN A 88 -13.09 -12.88 -18.22
CA GLN A 88 -12.60 -14.01 -19.01
C GLN A 88 -11.23 -13.73 -19.67
N VAL A 89 -10.78 -12.47 -19.66
CA VAL A 89 -9.46 -12.10 -20.20
C VAL A 89 -8.37 -12.59 -19.23
N PRO A 90 -7.43 -13.43 -19.67
CA PRO A 90 -6.34 -13.88 -18.82
C PRO A 90 -5.56 -12.70 -18.22
N PHE A 91 -5.26 -12.79 -16.92
CA PHE A 91 -4.59 -11.72 -16.18
C PHE A 91 -3.27 -11.25 -16.85
N VAL A 92 -2.58 -12.16 -17.53
CA VAL A 92 -1.32 -11.86 -18.24
C VAL A 92 -1.48 -10.72 -19.26
N TYR A 93 -2.65 -10.58 -19.89
CA TYR A 93 -2.92 -9.47 -20.82
C TYR A 93 -3.23 -8.15 -20.11
N LEU A 94 -3.76 -8.21 -18.89
CA LEU A 94 -4.09 -7.01 -18.09
C LEU A 94 -2.87 -6.49 -17.32
N ALA A 95 -1.94 -7.37 -16.95
CA ALA A 95 -0.80 -7.03 -16.12
C ALA A 95 0.06 -5.87 -16.66
N PRO A 96 0.47 -5.82 -17.94
CA PRO A 96 1.29 -4.72 -18.46
C PRO A 96 0.53 -3.38 -18.43
N PHE A 97 -0.78 -3.38 -18.62
CA PHE A 97 -1.61 -2.18 -18.47
C PHE A 97 -1.62 -1.65 -17.04
N MET A 98 -1.78 -2.55 -16.06
CA MET A 98 -1.78 -2.18 -14.65
C MET A 98 -0.43 -1.60 -14.23
N VAL A 99 0.66 -2.21 -14.70
CA VAL A 99 2.03 -1.73 -14.43
C VAL A 99 2.26 -0.36 -15.05
N MET A 100 1.84 -0.15 -16.30
CA MET A 100 1.94 1.13 -16.97
C MET A 100 1.21 2.24 -16.21
N ILE A 101 -0.05 1.99 -15.81
CA ILE A 101 -0.83 2.98 -15.04
C ILE A 101 -0.19 3.24 -13.69
N ALA A 102 0.28 2.21 -12.98
CA ALA A 102 0.94 2.37 -11.69
C ALA A 102 2.23 3.20 -11.80
N MET A 103 3.08 2.94 -12.80
CA MET A 103 4.30 3.71 -13.03
C MET A 103 4.00 5.15 -13.45
N PHE A 104 3.01 5.35 -14.31
CA PHE A 104 2.55 6.67 -14.69
C PHE A 104 2.06 7.47 -13.48
N ALA A 105 1.19 6.88 -12.66
CA ALA A 105 0.65 7.51 -11.46
C ALA A 105 1.75 7.84 -10.43
N ALA A 106 2.70 6.92 -10.22
CA ALA A 106 3.81 7.16 -9.32
C ALA A 106 4.67 8.35 -9.77
N PHE A 107 5.00 8.43 -11.05
CA PHE A 107 5.78 9.56 -11.58
C PHE A 107 5.04 10.90 -11.45
N GLN A 108 3.71 10.92 -11.57
CA GLN A 108 2.94 12.16 -11.44
C GLN A 108 2.95 12.73 -10.01
N ALA A 109 3.29 11.95 -8.98
CA ALA A 109 3.26 12.39 -7.58
C ALA A 109 4.27 13.51 -7.31
N SER A 110 5.55 13.32 -7.64
CA SER A 110 6.60 14.33 -7.46
C SER A 110 7.38 14.67 -8.76
N ARG A 111 7.03 14.04 -9.87
CA ARG A 111 7.69 14.14 -11.17
C ARG A 111 9.18 13.80 -11.14
N SER A 112 9.54 12.87 -10.25
CA SER A 112 10.90 12.41 -10.04
C SER A 112 11.07 10.96 -10.48
N MET A 113 12.21 10.63 -11.08
CA MET A 113 12.58 9.23 -11.36
C MET A 113 12.74 8.41 -10.08
N ALA A 114 13.06 9.05 -8.96
CA ALA A 114 13.13 8.39 -7.66
C ALA A 114 11.80 7.73 -7.25
N ASP A 115 10.65 8.26 -7.70
CA ASP A 115 9.33 7.67 -7.43
C ASP A 115 9.15 6.31 -8.09
N LEU A 116 9.70 6.13 -9.29
CA LEU A 116 9.66 4.83 -9.98
C LEU A 116 10.54 3.79 -9.25
N VAL A 117 11.69 4.22 -8.75
CA VAL A 117 12.54 3.37 -7.92
C VAL A 117 11.86 3.03 -6.60
N ALA A 118 11.25 4.03 -5.95
CA ALA A 118 10.47 3.83 -4.72
C ALA A 118 9.29 2.88 -4.96
N LEU A 119 8.54 3.04 -6.04
CA LEU A 119 7.47 2.12 -6.43
C LEU A 119 7.98 0.68 -6.58
N MET A 120 9.13 0.50 -7.23
CA MET A 120 9.74 -0.82 -7.41
C MET A 120 10.17 -1.43 -6.07
N VAL A 121 10.85 -0.66 -5.22
CA VAL A 121 11.29 -1.12 -3.89
C VAL A 121 10.09 -1.48 -3.02
N MET A 122 9.06 -0.62 -2.96
CA MET A 122 7.84 -0.88 -2.19
C MET A 122 7.04 -2.06 -2.77
N GLY A 123 7.02 -2.23 -4.07
CA GLY A 123 6.46 -3.41 -4.73
C GLY A 123 7.17 -4.70 -4.32
N MET A 124 8.50 -4.70 -4.27
CA MET A 124 9.28 -5.84 -3.77
C MET A 124 8.98 -6.12 -2.30
N VAL A 125 8.97 -5.09 -1.45
CA VAL A 125 8.62 -5.22 -0.03
C VAL A 125 7.23 -5.82 0.13
N GLY A 126 6.21 -5.30 -0.59
CA GLY A 126 4.85 -5.82 -0.56
C GLY A 126 4.74 -7.28 -1.01
N MET A 127 5.53 -7.68 -2.01
CA MET A 127 5.59 -9.07 -2.47
C MET A 127 6.24 -9.99 -1.43
N TYR A 128 7.33 -9.55 -0.78
CA TYR A 128 7.95 -10.32 0.31
C TYR A 128 7.04 -10.39 1.53
N MET A 129 6.37 -9.30 1.91
CA MET A 129 5.37 -9.29 2.99
C MET A 129 4.26 -10.31 2.74
N ARG A 130 3.70 -10.34 1.52
CA ARG A 130 2.70 -11.34 1.13
C ARG A 130 3.22 -12.76 1.28
N ARG A 131 4.47 -13.00 0.87
CA ARG A 131 5.09 -14.32 0.96
C ARG A 131 5.26 -14.81 2.40
N PHE A 132 5.47 -13.90 3.34
CA PHE A 132 5.70 -14.21 4.75
C PHE A 132 4.44 -14.08 5.60
N GLY A 133 3.26 -13.86 4.99
CA GLY A 133 2.01 -13.68 5.72
C GLY A 133 1.95 -12.39 6.54
N TRP A 134 2.70 -11.35 6.16
CA TRP A 134 2.70 -10.07 6.87
C TRP A 134 1.59 -9.16 6.34
N PRO A 135 0.83 -8.51 7.23
CA PRO A 135 -0.31 -7.67 6.86
C PRO A 135 0.15 -6.38 6.15
N ARG A 136 -0.01 -6.34 4.83
CA ARG A 136 0.30 -5.17 4.00
C ARG A 136 -0.52 -3.92 4.36
N PRO A 137 -1.83 -4.04 4.69
CA PRO A 137 -2.61 -2.88 5.12
C PRO A 137 -2.04 -2.19 6.37
N ALA A 138 -1.49 -2.94 7.31
CA ALA A 138 -0.89 -2.36 8.52
C ALA A 138 0.33 -1.48 8.19
N LEU A 139 1.19 -1.93 7.26
CA LEU A 139 2.32 -1.12 6.78
C LEU A 139 1.85 0.18 6.13
N LEU A 140 0.84 0.09 5.25
CA LEU A 140 0.30 1.26 4.54
C LEU A 140 -0.31 2.27 5.51
N ILE A 141 -1.12 1.80 6.48
CA ILE A 141 -1.73 2.64 7.51
C ILE A 141 -0.64 3.34 8.34
N GLY A 142 0.36 2.59 8.79
CA GLY A 142 1.48 3.15 9.55
C GLY A 142 2.24 4.23 8.77
N PHE A 143 2.53 3.97 7.49
CA PHE A 143 3.20 4.93 6.61
C PHE A 143 2.42 6.24 6.45
N VAL A 144 1.10 6.15 6.23
CA VAL A 144 0.24 7.34 6.05
C VAL A 144 0.03 8.11 7.35
N LEU A 145 -0.03 7.41 8.50
CA LEU A 145 -0.21 8.06 9.80
C LEU A 145 1.07 8.69 10.37
N ALA A 146 2.24 8.23 9.93
CA ALA A 146 3.52 8.66 10.51
C ALA A 146 3.71 10.19 10.53
N PRO A 147 3.49 10.95 9.43
CA PRO A 147 3.67 12.42 9.45
C PRO A 147 2.70 13.11 10.40
N GLY A 148 1.45 12.64 10.50
CA GLY A 148 0.48 13.18 11.45
C GLY A 148 0.89 12.92 12.90
N ALA A 149 1.27 11.69 13.20
CA ALA A 149 1.73 11.29 14.53
C ALA A 149 2.97 12.06 14.96
N GLU A 150 3.92 12.25 14.06
CA GLU A 150 5.12 13.06 14.29
C GLU A 150 4.77 14.50 14.64
N ASN A 151 3.96 15.16 13.81
CA ASN A 151 3.55 16.55 14.02
C ASN A 151 2.80 16.74 15.35
N TYR A 152 1.86 15.84 15.68
CA TYR A 152 1.12 15.95 16.94
C TYR A 152 2.00 15.67 18.15
N LEU A 153 2.96 14.73 18.05
CA LEU A 153 3.91 14.48 19.13
C LEU A 153 4.82 15.67 19.36
N TYR A 154 5.34 16.30 18.30
CA TYR A 154 6.13 17.53 18.42
C TYR A 154 5.36 18.66 19.09
N GLN A 155 4.13 18.90 18.67
CA GLN A 155 3.27 19.91 19.28
C GLN A 155 3.01 19.59 20.74
N ALA A 156 2.69 18.34 21.08
CA ALA A 156 2.43 17.93 22.44
C ALA A 156 3.63 18.16 23.36
N VAL A 157 4.84 17.78 22.91
CA VAL A 157 6.08 17.98 23.67
C VAL A 157 6.46 19.46 23.73
N GLN A 158 6.28 20.21 22.65
CA GLN A 158 6.64 21.63 22.61
C GLN A 158 5.75 22.48 23.52
N PHE A 159 4.45 22.18 23.64
CA PHE A 159 3.50 22.97 24.43
C PHE A 159 3.36 22.49 25.87
N TYR A 160 3.60 21.20 26.17
CA TYR A 160 3.31 20.59 27.46
C TYR A 160 4.49 19.80 28.04
N ASP A 161 5.65 19.84 27.42
CA ASP A 161 6.80 18.98 27.74
C ASP A 161 6.36 17.51 27.88
N TRP A 162 6.71 16.85 28.99
CA TRP A 162 6.27 15.47 29.28
C TRP A 162 4.96 15.39 30.09
N ASP A 163 4.39 16.54 30.50
CA ASP A 163 3.15 16.57 31.30
C ASP A 163 1.91 16.15 30.52
N TRP A 164 1.98 16.14 29.16
CA TRP A 164 0.88 15.65 28.33
C TRP A 164 0.56 14.17 28.61
N ILE A 165 1.53 13.33 29.06
CA ILE A 165 1.34 11.90 29.37
C ILE A 165 0.44 11.73 30.60
N THR A 166 0.49 12.66 31.54
CA THR A 166 -0.29 12.61 32.81
C THR A 166 -1.72 13.07 32.67
N ARG A 167 -2.09 13.61 31.48
CA ARG A 167 -3.46 14.09 31.25
C ARG A 167 -4.47 12.94 31.25
N PRO A 168 -5.64 13.10 31.91
CA PRO A 168 -6.60 12.01 32.07
C PRO A 168 -7.10 11.46 30.71
N GLY A 169 -7.28 12.30 29.70
CA GLY A 169 -7.65 11.88 28.35
C GLY A 169 -6.61 10.97 27.70
N VAL A 170 -5.32 11.29 27.85
CA VAL A 170 -4.21 10.47 27.30
C VAL A 170 -4.14 9.13 28.03
N ILE A 171 -4.29 9.12 29.35
CA ILE A 171 -4.27 7.89 30.14
C ILE A 171 -5.43 6.97 29.74
N ILE A 172 -6.64 7.51 29.57
CA ILE A 172 -7.82 6.74 29.14
C ILE A 172 -7.58 6.12 27.77
N ILE A 173 -7.10 6.89 26.78
CA ILE A 173 -6.84 6.39 25.43
C ILE A 173 -5.72 5.34 25.46
N ALA A 174 -4.64 5.56 26.21
CA ALA A 174 -3.57 4.60 26.38
C ALA A 174 -4.07 3.28 26.98
N LEU A 175 -4.93 3.36 27.99
CA LEU A 175 -5.51 2.19 28.65
C LEU A 175 -6.43 1.41 27.71
N ILE A 176 -7.28 2.09 26.94
CA ILE A 176 -8.12 1.48 25.91
C ILE A 176 -7.24 0.80 24.85
N THR A 177 -6.16 1.45 24.41
CA THR A 177 -5.23 0.89 23.43
C THR A 177 -4.55 -0.38 23.96
N ILE A 178 -4.04 -0.35 25.19
CA ILE A 178 -3.40 -1.50 25.83
C ILE A 178 -4.39 -2.65 25.98
N ILE A 179 -5.63 -2.37 26.41
CA ILE A 179 -6.68 -3.39 26.53
C ILE A 179 -7.02 -3.97 25.16
N SER A 180 -7.18 -3.14 24.14
CA SER A 180 -7.47 -3.60 22.76
C SER A 180 -6.38 -4.49 22.19
N VAL A 181 -5.11 -4.11 22.39
CA VAL A 181 -3.97 -4.93 21.98
C VAL A 181 -3.94 -6.24 22.77
N TRP A 182 -4.16 -6.20 24.08
CA TRP A 182 -4.20 -7.40 24.92
C TRP A 182 -5.33 -8.36 24.53
N LEU A 183 -6.55 -7.83 24.28
CA LEU A 183 -7.67 -8.62 23.76
C LEU A 183 -7.33 -9.23 22.38
N GLY A 184 -6.79 -8.43 21.46
CA GLY A 184 -6.38 -8.92 20.14
C GLY A 184 -5.34 -10.04 20.21
N LEU A 185 -4.37 -9.93 21.14
CA LEU A 185 -3.37 -10.98 21.35
C LEU A 185 -3.96 -12.23 22.04
N ARG A 186 -4.99 -12.07 22.87
CA ARG A 186 -5.59 -13.18 23.61
C ARG A 186 -6.64 -13.94 22.79
N PHE A 187 -7.47 -13.25 22.05
CA PHE A 187 -8.58 -13.83 21.28
C PHE A 187 -8.25 -14.04 19.79
N GLY A 188 -7.24 -13.38 19.25
CA GLY A 188 -6.82 -13.55 17.85
C GLY A 188 -6.14 -14.89 17.56
N THR A 189 -5.80 -15.68 18.58
CA THR A 189 -5.14 -16.98 18.45
C THR A 189 -6.10 -18.17 18.28
N GLU A 190 -7.41 -17.97 18.39
CA GLU A 190 -8.37 -19.09 18.35
C GLU A 190 -8.97 -19.40 16.97
N ILE A 191 -8.68 -18.60 15.92
CA ILE A 191 -9.30 -18.78 14.60
C ILE A 191 -8.48 -19.68 13.65
N SER A 192 -7.29 -20.13 14.04
CA SER A 192 -6.40 -20.87 13.13
C SER A 192 -5.78 -22.10 13.81
N SER A 193 -6.55 -23.11 14.06
CA SER A 193 -6.01 -24.43 14.43
C SER A 193 -6.82 -25.55 13.79
N GLU A 194 -6.55 -25.79 12.50
CA GLU A 194 -6.73 -27.11 11.86
C GLU A 194 -6.06 -27.07 10.48
N GLY A 195 -4.87 -27.68 10.36
CA GLY A 195 -4.15 -27.82 9.09
C GLY A 195 -2.72 -28.30 9.27
N ASP A 196 -2.58 -29.60 9.39
CA ASP A 196 -1.36 -30.40 9.48
C ASP A 196 -0.43 -30.22 8.25
N SER A 197 0.81 -29.70 8.45
CA SER A 197 1.95 -29.98 7.55
C SER A 197 3.29 -29.52 8.13
N ASP A 198 3.97 -30.44 8.85
CA ASP A 198 5.21 -30.19 9.60
C ASP A 198 6.49 -29.92 8.77
N THR A 199 6.52 -30.12 7.47
CA THR A 199 7.77 -30.06 6.68
C THR A 199 7.93 -28.82 5.80
N ALA A 200 6.86 -28.16 5.39
CA ALA A 200 6.89 -26.86 4.69
C ALA A 200 7.24 -25.70 5.64
N ASP A 201 7.03 -25.90 6.92
CA ASP A 201 7.06 -24.90 7.99
C ASP A 201 8.49 -24.41 8.34
N GLN A 202 9.48 -25.30 8.37
CA GLN A 202 10.83 -24.97 8.83
C GLN A 202 11.60 -24.02 7.89
N LYS A 203 11.43 -24.14 6.57
CA LYS A 203 12.09 -23.28 5.58
C LYS A 203 11.43 -21.90 5.50
N THR A 204 10.14 -21.83 5.67
CA THR A 204 9.35 -20.59 5.72
C THR A 204 9.65 -19.83 7.00
N ARG A 205 9.78 -20.53 8.14
CA ARG A 205 10.13 -19.99 9.44
C ARG A 205 11.51 -19.30 9.46
N GLY A 206 12.54 -19.91 8.85
CA GLY A 206 13.86 -19.31 8.74
C GLY A 206 13.84 -17.97 7.98
N ARG A 207 13.03 -17.88 6.92
CA ARG A 207 12.87 -16.66 6.13
C ARG A 207 12.07 -15.57 6.85
N GLN A 208 11.06 -15.95 7.63
CA GLN A 208 10.32 -15.00 8.48
C GLN A 208 11.23 -14.41 9.56
N ILE A 209 12.07 -15.24 10.19
CA ILE A 209 13.08 -14.77 11.15
C ILE A 209 14.08 -13.83 10.47
N ALA A 210 14.54 -14.15 9.26
CA ALA A 210 15.47 -13.29 8.52
C ALA A 210 14.83 -11.92 8.20
N PHE A 211 13.57 -11.89 7.79
CA PHE A 211 12.85 -10.64 7.52
C PHE A 211 12.59 -9.83 8.79
N ALA A 212 12.18 -10.47 9.89
CA ALA A 212 12.04 -9.82 11.19
C ALA A 212 13.40 -9.31 11.72
N GLY A 213 14.48 -10.05 11.46
CA GLY A 213 15.85 -9.64 11.75
C GLY A 213 16.29 -8.40 10.94
N LEU A 214 15.90 -8.34 9.67
CA LEU A 214 16.14 -7.15 8.85
C LEU A 214 15.41 -5.93 9.41
N LEU A 215 14.14 -6.06 9.79
CA LEU A 215 13.38 -4.98 10.40
C LEU A 215 13.97 -4.55 11.76
N PHE A 216 14.47 -5.51 12.55
CA PHE A 216 15.19 -5.20 13.79
C PHE A 216 16.44 -4.38 13.53
N LEU A 217 17.24 -4.74 12.53
CA LEU A 217 18.43 -3.99 12.13
C LEU A 217 18.11 -2.58 11.62
N VAL A 218 17.05 -2.46 10.81
CA VAL A 218 16.57 -1.15 10.33
C VAL A 218 16.12 -0.28 11.51
N ALA A 219 15.36 -0.82 12.45
CA ALA A 219 14.93 -0.10 13.64
C ALA A 219 16.13 0.33 14.51
N ALA A 220 17.11 -0.54 14.69
CA ALA A 220 18.34 -0.22 15.42
C ALA A 220 19.14 0.90 14.72
N TYR A 221 19.26 0.85 13.39
CA TYR A 221 19.90 1.90 12.61
C TYR A 221 19.17 3.23 12.75
N CYS A 222 17.84 3.24 12.64
CA CYS A 222 17.02 4.44 12.84
C CYS A 222 17.19 5.05 14.24
N ILE A 223 17.35 4.22 15.28
CA ILE A 223 17.64 4.71 16.64
C ILE A 223 19.00 5.39 16.70
N LEU A 224 20.04 4.79 16.10
CA LEU A 224 21.39 5.38 16.09
C LEU A 224 21.42 6.72 15.37
N GLU A 225 20.74 6.84 14.23
CA GLU A 225 20.60 8.12 13.51
C GLU A 225 19.78 9.14 14.32
N ALA A 226 18.70 8.69 14.98
CA ALA A 226 17.86 9.57 15.79
C ALA A 226 18.64 10.23 16.93
N LEU A 227 19.60 9.55 17.53
CA LEU A 227 20.43 10.09 18.62
C LEU A 227 21.35 11.25 18.17
N GLN A 228 21.54 11.44 16.86
CA GLN A 228 22.35 12.54 16.32
C GLN A 228 21.50 13.80 16.02
N LEU A 229 20.16 13.68 16.10
CA LEU A 229 19.25 14.77 15.84
C LEU A 229 19.12 15.71 17.06
N SER A 230 18.59 16.93 16.81
CA SER A 230 18.20 17.83 17.90
C SER A 230 17.13 17.19 18.79
N PHE A 231 16.99 17.64 20.04
CA PHE A 231 16.09 17.06 21.03
C PHE A 231 14.66 16.83 20.47
N LEU A 232 14.06 17.83 19.84
CA LEU A 232 12.73 17.72 19.23
C LEU A 232 12.74 16.76 18.05
N GLY A 233 13.75 16.80 17.18
CA GLY A 233 13.86 15.90 16.03
C GLY A 233 14.08 14.44 16.40
N MET A 234 14.65 14.17 17.59
CA MET A 234 14.95 12.83 18.08
C MET A 234 13.71 12.10 18.62
N ILE A 235 12.72 12.79 19.17
CA ILE A 235 11.64 12.19 19.97
C ILE A 235 10.83 11.17 19.16
N PHE A 236 10.35 11.55 17.99
CA PHE A 236 9.51 10.68 17.17
C PHE A 236 10.27 9.46 16.61
N PRO A 237 11.42 9.63 15.94
CA PRO A 237 12.18 8.48 15.42
C PRO A 237 12.64 7.53 16.54
N LEU A 238 13.02 8.07 17.71
CA LEU A 238 13.45 7.28 18.85
C LEU A 238 12.30 6.45 19.43
N THR A 239 11.14 7.06 19.68
CA THR A 239 9.98 6.36 20.22
C THR A 239 9.48 5.25 19.29
N ILE A 240 9.33 5.54 18.01
CA ILE A 240 8.92 4.54 17.01
C ILE A 240 9.99 3.48 16.80
N GLY A 241 11.27 3.86 16.78
CA GLY A 241 12.40 2.93 16.67
C GLY A 241 12.43 1.93 17.83
N ILE A 242 12.26 2.38 19.08
CA ILE A 242 12.19 1.51 20.25
C ILE A 242 10.99 0.56 20.16
N LEU A 243 9.80 1.06 19.82
CA LEU A 243 8.61 0.23 19.64
C LEU A 243 8.79 -0.82 18.55
N ALA A 244 9.36 -0.45 17.41
CA ALA A 244 9.65 -1.36 16.31
C ALA A 244 10.69 -2.41 16.70
N LEU A 245 11.72 -2.02 17.46
CA LEU A 245 12.77 -2.92 17.95
C LEU A 245 12.18 -3.95 18.92
N VAL A 246 11.38 -3.52 19.89
CA VAL A 246 10.70 -4.42 20.84
C VAL A 246 9.73 -5.35 20.12
N ALA A 247 8.92 -4.83 19.21
CA ALA A 247 7.98 -5.62 18.44
C ALA A 247 8.68 -6.68 17.56
N SER A 248 9.73 -6.30 16.82
CA SER A 248 10.51 -7.23 16.00
C SER A 248 11.23 -8.29 16.83
N LEU A 249 11.77 -7.93 17.98
CA LEU A 249 12.36 -8.88 18.92
C LEU A 249 11.31 -9.87 19.46
N ALA A 250 10.14 -9.39 19.85
CA ALA A 250 9.04 -10.23 20.30
C ALA A 250 8.59 -11.23 19.22
N VAL A 251 8.50 -10.80 17.95
CA VAL A 251 8.21 -11.68 16.81
C VAL A 251 9.30 -12.72 16.63
N ILE A 252 10.58 -12.34 16.67
CA ILE A 252 11.70 -13.27 16.54
C ILE A 252 11.66 -14.33 17.65
N LEU A 253 11.41 -13.92 18.90
CA LEU A 253 11.33 -14.84 20.03
C LEU A 253 10.14 -15.81 19.90
N ARG A 254 8.96 -15.32 19.48
CA ARG A 254 7.79 -16.18 19.22
C ARG A 254 8.04 -17.19 18.09
N LEU A 255 8.65 -16.75 17.01
CA LEU A 255 9.03 -17.61 15.88
C LEU A 255 10.06 -18.67 16.32
N ARG A 256 11.03 -18.33 17.16
CA ARG A 256 12.00 -19.29 17.72
C ARG A 256 11.34 -20.30 18.68
N ALA A 257 10.36 -19.84 19.46
CA ALA A 257 9.62 -20.71 20.41
C ALA A 257 8.62 -21.66 19.76
N GLY A 258 8.48 -21.67 18.43
CA GLY A 258 7.56 -22.58 17.72
C GLY A 258 6.09 -22.12 17.72
N ARG A 259 5.79 -20.95 18.27
CA ARG A 259 4.45 -20.37 18.24
C ARG A 259 4.29 -19.57 16.97
N VAL A 260 4.01 -20.26 15.87
CA VAL A 260 3.64 -19.63 14.60
C VAL A 260 2.19 -19.17 14.73
N ALA A 261 1.97 -17.87 14.75
CA ALA A 261 0.66 -17.35 14.43
C ALA A 261 0.54 -17.44 12.90
N GLU A 262 -0.18 -18.41 12.41
CA GLU A 262 -0.65 -18.40 11.02
C GLU A 262 -1.59 -17.21 10.87
N ILE A 263 -1.06 -16.09 10.40
CA ILE A 263 -1.90 -15.01 9.88
C ILE A 263 -2.31 -15.51 8.51
N HIS A 264 -3.48 -16.13 8.45
CA HIS A 264 -4.14 -16.52 7.21
C HIS A 264 -4.52 -15.24 6.46
N ASP A 265 -3.72 -14.90 5.46
CA ASP A 265 -4.18 -14.10 4.33
C ASP A 265 -4.85 -15.13 3.40
N ASP A 266 -6.18 -15.17 3.32
CA ASP A 266 -6.95 -16.15 2.53
C ASP A 266 -6.53 -16.19 1.06
N ASP A 267 -5.90 -15.12 0.57
CA ASP A 267 -5.26 -15.03 -0.75
C ASP A 267 -3.88 -15.73 -0.84
N ALA A 268 -3.22 -16.04 0.29
CA ALA A 268 -1.86 -16.60 0.26
C ALA A 268 -1.88 -18.11 -0.03
N SER A 269 -2.89 -18.83 0.42
CA SER A 269 -3.01 -20.28 0.26
C SER A 269 -3.21 -20.72 -1.20
N ALA A 270 -3.89 -19.91 -2.02
CA ALA A 270 -4.11 -20.20 -3.44
C ALA A 270 -2.86 -20.01 -4.31
N THR A 271 -1.88 -19.21 -3.86
CA THR A 271 -0.71 -18.84 -4.69
C THR A 271 0.55 -19.65 -4.38
N LEU A 272 0.61 -20.33 -3.22
CA LEU A 272 1.81 -21.07 -2.78
C LEU A 272 1.98 -22.42 -3.48
N ALA A 273 0.95 -22.94 -4.12
CA ALA A 273 0.97 -24.29 -4.72
C ALA A 273 1.59 -24.35 -6.14
N GLY A 274 1.87 -23.25 -6.81
CA GLY A 274 2.14 -23.28 -8.25
C GLY A 274 3.41 -22.68 -8.82
N GLU A 275 4.07 -21.66 -8.22
CA GLU A 275 5.06 -20.93 -9.01
C GLU A 275 6.29 -20.41 -8.24
N SER A 276 7.28 -21.27 -8.05
CA SER A 276 8.62 -20.83 -7.59
C SER A 276 9.54 -20.33 -8.73
N SER A 277 9.25 -20.66 -9.98
CA SER A 277 10.20 -20.46 -11.10
C SER A 277 10.02 -19.15 -11.90
N GLY A 278 8.93 -18.43 -11.74
CA GLY A 278 8.65 -17.21 -12.55
C GLY A 278 9.00 -15.88 -11.87
N ARG A 279 9.17 -15.89 -10.57
CA ARG A 279 9.22 -14.66 -9.77
C ARG A 279 10.44 -13.77 -10.01
N GLU A 280 11.63 -14.39 -10.08
CA GLU A 280 12.87 -13.68 -10.36
C GLU A 280 12.83 -13.05 -11.76
N THR A 281 12.19 -13.75 -12.69
CA THR A 281 11.97 -13.24 -14.06
C THR A 281 11.08 -11.99 -14.04
N TYR A 282 9.99 -11.99 -13.29
CA TYR A 282 9.12 -10.80 -13.18
C TYR A 282 9.85 -9.62 -12.53
N LEU A 283 10.62 -9.87 -11.46
CA LEU A 283 11.44 -8.82 -10.84
C LEU A 283 12.47 -8.25 -11.80
N ALA A 284 13.16 -9.10 -12.57
CA ALA A 284 14.12 -8.67 -13.58
C ALA A 284 13.42 -7.85 -14.69
N VAL A 285 12.24 -8.27 -15.13
CA VAL A 285 11.46 -7.57 -16.16
C VAL A 285 11.02 -6.19 -15.67
N PHE A 286 10.55 -6.06 -14.43
CA PHE A 286 10.15 -4.75 -13.87
C PHE A 286 11.35 -3.84 -13.58
N SER A 287 12.47 -4.39 -13.09
CA SER A 287 13.70 -3.63 -12.92
C SER A 287 14.25 -3.15 -14.27
N GLY A 288 14.20 -4.02 -15.28
CA GLY A 288 14.55 -3.67 -16.65
C GLY A 288 13.66 -2.58 -17.24
N LEU A 289 12.35 -2.59 -16.92
CA LEU A 289 11.43 -1.54 -17.34
C LEU A 289 11.76 -0.18 -16.73
N VAL A 290 12.08 -0.12 -15.44
CA VAL A 290 12.49 1.15 -14.78
C VAL A 290 13.78 1.67 -15.41
N ALA A 291 14.76 0.80 -15.63
CA ALA A 291 16.01 1.17 -16.30
C ALA A 291 15.76 1.65 -17.75
N LEU A 292 14.85 1.01 -18.46
CA LEU A 292 14.49 1.39 -19.82
C LEU A 292 13.80 2.76 -19.85
N ILE A 293 12.88 3.04 -18.93
CA ILE A 293 12.24 4.35 -18.79
C ILE A 293 13.28 5.43 -18.49
N TRP A 294 14.22 5.15 -17.60
CA TRP A 294 15.31 6.06 -17.28
C TRP A 294 16.21 6.36 -18.47
N LEU A 295 16.45 5.36 -19.35
CA LEU A 295 17.33 5.51 -20.50
C LEU A 295 16.66 6.23 -21.67
N ILE A 296 15.49 5.77 -22.11
CA ILE A 296 14.84 6.21 -23.37
C ILE A 296 13.53 6.97 -23.17
N GLY A 297 13.06 7.12 -21.92
CA GLY A 297 11.79 7.76 -21.60
C GLY A 297 10.59 6.81 -21.55
N PHE A 298 9.46 7.34 -21.08
CA PHE A 298 8.29 6.52 -20.73
C PHE A 298 7.62 5.87 -21.95
N ILE A 299 7.25 6.67 -22.97
CA ILE A 299 6.53 6.15 -24.15
C ILE A 299 7.35 5.13 -24.92
N PRO A 300 8.62 5.39 -25.31
CA PRO A 300 9.43 4.39 -26.01
C PRO A 300 9.64 3.11 -25.19
N ALA A 301 9.84 3.25 -23.87
CA ALA A 301 9.95 2.10 -22.97
C ALA A 301 8.68 1.23 -22.99
N MET A 302 7.49 1.83 -23.01
CA MET A 302 6.23 1.10 -23.07
C MET A 302 6.04 0.40 -24.43
N VAL A 303 6.44 1.03 -25.53
CA VAL A 303 6.40 0.42 -26.89
C VAL A 303 7.25 -0.84 -26.96
N ILE A 304 8.35 -0.91 -26.22
CA ILE A 304 9.21 -2.10 -26.14
C ILE A 304 8.67 -3.12 -25.13
N PHE A 305 8.26 -2.64 -23.96
CA PHE A 305 7.83 -3.48 -22.83
C PHE A 305 6.57 -4.28 -23.14
N PHE A 306 5.52 -3.64 -23.67
CA PHE A 306 4.25 -4.32 -23.94
C PHE A 306 4.38 -5.52 -24.86
N PRO A 307 4.98 -5.41 -26.08
CA PRO A 307 5.14 -6.56 -26.95
C PRO A 307 6.03 -7.64 -26.33
N THR A 308 7.12 -7.23 -25.69
CA THR A 308 8.05 -8.17 -25.05
C THR A 308 7.35 -8.98 -23.96
N PHE A 309 6.61 -8.31 -23.07
CA PHE A 309 5.88 -8.97 -21.98
C PHE A 309 4.77 -9.89 -22.52
N LEU A 310 3.97 -9.41 -23.47
CA LEU A 310 2.84 -10.16 -24.02
C LEU A 310 3.30 -11.39 -24.84
N ILE A 311 4.42 -11.29 -25.57
CA ILE A 311 4.96 -12.40 -26.34
C ILE A 311 5.63 -13.42 -25.41
N VAL A 312 6.47 -12.96 -24.48
CA VAL A 312 7.28 -13.85 -23.63
C VAL A 312 6.42 -14.48 -22.53
N ALA A 313 5.67 -13.67 -21.76
CA ALA A 313 4.86 -14.16 -20.64
C ALA A 313 3.47 -14.59 -21.09
N GLY A 314 2.85 -13.86 -22.03
CA GLY A 314 1.49 -14.11 -22.49
C GLY A 314 1.36 -15.09 -23.63
N LYS A 315 2.49 -15.45 -24.30
CA LYS A 315 2.49 -16.27 -25.52
C LYS A 315 1.46 -15.78 -26.55
N ALA A 316 1.26 -14.45 -26.58
CA ALA A 316 0.25 -13.79 -27.40
C ALA A 316 0.62 -13.82 -28.88
N ARG A 317 -0.39 -13.83 -29.75
CA ARG A 317 -0.22 -13.67 -31.19
C ARG A 317 0.24 -12.23 -31.52
N PRO A 318 1.02 -12.00 -32.59
CA PRO A 318 1.57 -10.68 -32.89
C PRO A 318 0.51 -9.60 -33.16
N VAL A 319 -0.58 -9.92 -33.82
CA VAL A 319 -1.62 -8.94 -34.17
C VAL A 319 -2.34 -8.41 -32.92
N PRO A 320 -2.87 -9.23 -32.00
CA PRO A 320 -3.44 -8.73 -30.73
C PRO A 320 -2.43 -7.94 -29.92
N THR A 321 -1.16 -8.37 -29.88
CA THR A 321 -0.08 -7.67 -29.17
C THR A 321 0.11 -6.26 -29.67
N LEU A 322 0.17 -6.07 -30.99
CA LEU A 322 0.28 -4.76 -31.64
C LEU A 322 -0.91 -3.85 -31.30
N LEU A 323 -2.14 -4.38 -31.39
CA LEU A 323 -3.35 -3.64 -31.06
C LEU A 323 -3.37 -3.21 -29.58
N MET A 324 -3.00 -4.10 -28.67
CA MET A 324 -2.94 -3.78 -27.24
C MET A 324 -1.86 -2.75 -26.91
N THR A 325 -0.70 -2.86 -27.55
CA THR A 325 0.39 -1.87 -27.41
C THR A 325 -0.04 -0.51 -27.94
N ALA A 326 -0.63 -0.45 -29.14
CA ALA A 326 -1.12 0.79 -29.72
C ALA A 326 -2.24 1.41 -28.86
N GLY A 327 -3.16 0.59 -28.33
CA GLY A 327 -4.21 1.02 -27.42
C GLY A 327 -3.66 1.58 -26.12
N ALA A 328 -2.67 0.92 -25.51
CA ALA A 328 -2.02 1.36 -24.27
C ALA A 328 -1.29 2.69 -24.45
N VAL A 329 -0.44 2.77 -25.47
CA VAL A 329 0.31 3.99 -25.79
C VAL A 329 -0.64 5.13 -26.18
N GLY A 330 -1.65 4.84 -26.99
CA GLY A 330 -2.68 5.82 -27.36
C GLY A 330 -3.46 6.35 -26.17
N PHE A 331 -3.82 5.48 -25.23
CA PHE A 331 -4.53 5.85 -24.00
C PHE A 331 -3.69 6.79 -23.11
N ILE A 332 -2.43 6.44 -22.85
CA ILE A 332 -1.55 7.30 -22.05
C ILE A 332 -1.25 8.62 -22.76
N SER A 333 -1.02 8.59 -24.08
CA SER A 333 -0.78 9.81 -24.86
C SER A 333 -2.00 10.73 -24.86
N LEU A 334 -3.21 10.16 -24.92
CA LEU A 334 -4.45 10.94 -24.83
C LEU A 334 -4.61 11.59 -23.46
N ILE A 335 -4.41 10.84 -22.37
CA ILE A 335 -4.51 11.37 -21.00
C ILE A 335 -3.47 12.48 -20.79
N THR A 336 -2.22 12.24 -21.17
CA THR A 336 -1.13 13.24 -21.04
C THR A 336 -1.43 14.50 -21.81
N TRP A 337 -1.97 14.37 -23.01
CA TRP A 337 -2.38 15.53 -23.81
C TRP A 337 -3.58 16.27 -23.19
N ALA A 338 -4.62 15.53 -22.81
CA ALA A 338 -5.86 16.11 -22.27
C ALA A 338 -5.65 16.82 -20.92
N MET A 339 -4.75 16.30 -20.08
CA MET A 339 -4.48 16.82 -18.75
C MET A 339 -3.19 17.65 -18.67
N ALA A 340 -2.51 17.89 -19.79
CA ALA A 340 -1.22 18.59 -19.86
C ALA A 340 -0.17 18.03 -18.87
N LEU A 341 -0.14 16.69 -18.73
CA LEU A 341 0.76 15.99 -17.80
C LEU A 341 2.14 15.81 -18.45
N ARG A 342 3.18 15.78 -17.62
CA ARG A 342 4.54 15.51 -18.10
C ARG A 342 4.85 14.04 -17.94
N LEU A 343 5.56 13.49 -18.92
CA LEU A 343 6.12 12.13 -18.87
C LEU A 343 7.61 12.18 -18.58
N PRO A 344 8.19 11.12 -18.00
CA PRO A 344 9.65 11.01 -17.85
C PRO A 344 10.34 11.07 -19.20
N GLU A 345 11.19 12.07 -19.37
CA GLU A 345 12.11 12.19 -20.48
C GLU A 345 13.36 11.35 -20.13
N GLY A 346 13.68 10.32 -20.90
CA GLY A 346 14.87 9.52 -20.63
C GLY A 346 16.15 10.33 -20.84
N LEU A 347 17.28 9.79 -20.36
CA LEU A 347 18.60 10.41 -20.54
C LEU A 347 18.91 10.75 -22.01
N ILE A 348 18.50 9.88 -22.93
CA ILE A 348 18.70 10.10 -24.38
C ILE A 348 17.82 11.26 -24.85
N GLY A 349 16.59 11.40 -24.37
CA GLY A 349 15.72 12.51 -24.70
C GLY A 349 16.26 13.85 -24.20
N GLN A 350 16.78 13.88 -22.97
CA GLN A 350 17.41 15.08 -22.39
C GLN A 350 18.73 15.47 -23.07
N ALA A 351 19.42 14.53 -23.69
CA ALA A 351 20.66 14.81 -24.42
C ALA A 351 20.43 15.29 -25.86
N LEU A 352 19.22 15.10 -26.41
CA LEU A 352 18.87 15.47 -27.79
C LEU A 352 18.12 16.81 -27.88
N PHE A 353 17.60 17.34 -26.79
CA PHE A 353 16.93 18.63 -26.67
C PHE A 353 17.52 19.47 -25.53
#